data_bff1560319362bda3bd459c876d14d6c
#
_entry.id   bff1560319362bda3bd459c876d14d6c
#
_cell.length_a   1.000
_cell.length_b   1.000
_cell.length_c   1.000
_cell.angle_alpha   90.00
_cell.angle_beta   90.00
_cell.angle_gamma   90.00
#
_symmetry.space_group_name_H-M   'P 1'
#
loop_
_entity.id
_entity.type
_entity.pdbx_description
1 polymer ?
#
loop_
_entity_poly.entity_id
_entity_poly.type
_entity_poly.pdbx_seq_one_letter_code
_entity_poly.pdbx_strand_id
1 'polypeptide(L)'
;MNLPNSITFVRILSIPLLIWILSTAHLTSDNGQKELLASALFIGASITDGIDGYLARKRGQITTMGILLDPLADKMLIASAYITLVQFNPSLVPAWVAVIVIGREFLVSGLRGIAASEGFTIEASDLGKFKMVVQIVSVVAVILDHRWKEWPLFGTYFFPVHWIAFSAIWFMVCLSLISAIDYFAAFWSKIDRQVVRSRRRAFVLSRRKRNNVVPTS
;
A
#
# COMPACT_ATOMS: atom_id res chain seq x y z
N MET A 1 -21.59 16.32 -3.75
CA MET A 1 -20.44 15.40 -3.60
C MET A 1 -20.38 14.55 -4.85
N ASN A 2 -19.23 14.46 -5.49
CA ASN A 2 -19.09 13.62 -6.68
C ASN A 2 -18.94 12.16 -6.24
N LEU A 3 -19.46 11.23 -7.04
CA LEU A 3 -19.48 9.80 -6.71
C LEU A 3 -18.10 9.24 -6.27
N PRO A 4 -16.95 9.57 -6.93
CA PRO A 4 -15.63 9.14 -6.47
C PRO A 4 -15.31 9.61 -5.04
N ASN A 5 -15.55 10.88 -4.71
CA ASN A 5 -15.29 11.39 -3.36
C ASN A 5 -16.14 10.70 -2.29
N SER A 6 -17.39 10.30 -2.62
CA SER A 6 -18.24 9.57 -1.67
C SER A 6 -17.67 8.19 -1.36
N ILE A 7 -17.08 7.54 -2.34
CA ILE A 7 -16.52 6.19 -2.15
C ILE A 7 -15.24 6.27 -1.32
N THR A 8 -14.35 7.24 -1.58
CA THR A 8 -13.18 7.49 -0.71
C THR A 8 -13.60 7.78 0.73
N PHE A 9 -14.71 8.52 0.92
CA PHE A 9 -15.23 8.83 2.25
C PHE A 9 -15.75 7.58 2.97
N VAL A 10 -16.45 6.70 2.26
CA VAL A 10 -16.90 5.39 2.80
C VAL A 10 -15.71 4.54 3.23
N ARG A 11 -14.61 4.55 2.46
CA ARG A 11 -13.36 3.84 2.83
C ARG A 11 -12.76 4.42 4.10
N ILE A 12 -12.68 5.73 4.24
CA ILE A 12 -12.18 6.38 5.47
C ILE A 12 -13.05 5.99 6.66
N LEU A 13 -14.38 5.94 6.50
CA LEU A 13 -15.29 5.50 7.55
C LEU A 13 -15.18 4.00 7.86
N SER A 14 -14.77 3.18 6.92
CA SER A 14 -14.55 1.74 7.16
C SER A 14 -13.37 1.48 8.11
N ILE A 15 -12.40 2.40 8.22
CA ILE A 15 -11.24 2.27 9.09
C ILE A 15 -11.64 2.18 10.58
N PRO A 16 -12.31 3.19 11.16
CA PRO A 16 -12.72 3.12 12.56
C PRO A 16 -13.71 1.97 12.80
N LEU A 17 -14.54 1.64 11.81
CA LEU A 17 -15.46 0.51 11.91
C LEU A 17 -14.71 -0.83 11.98
N LEU A 18 -13.67 -1.03 11.16
CA LEU A 18 -12.81 -2.21 11.21
C LEU A 18 -12.12 -2.36 12.57
N ILE A 19 -11.53 -1.26 13.07
CA ILE A 19 -10.88 -1.23 14.38
C ILE A 19 -11.90 -1.58 15.48
N TRP A 20 -13.08 -0.99 15.44
CA TRP A 20 -14.13 -1.22 16.41
C TRP A 20 -14.59 -2.69 16.40
N ILE A 21 -14.85 -3.27 15.22
CA ILE A 21 -15.25 -4.68 15.09
C ILE A 21 -14.18 -5.58 15.71
N LEU A 22 -12.91 -5.40 15.36
CA LEU A 22 -11.82 -6.26 15.82
C LEU A 22 -11.50 -6.06 17.31
N SER A 23 -11.64 -4.85 17.85
CA SER A 23 -11.32 -4.53 19.24
C SER A 23 -12.46 -4.84 20.23
N THR A 24 -13.72 -4.93 19.76
CA THR A 24 -14.86 -5.07 20.62
C THR A 24 -15.05 -6.52 21.08
N ALA A 25 -15.15 -6.74 22.39
CA ALA A 25 -15.47 -8.04 22.98
C ALA A 25 -16.95 -8.42 22.81
N HIS A 26 -17.84 -7.45 22.68
CA HIS A 26 -19.29 -7.67 22.60
C HIS A 26 -19.76 -8.42 21.33
N LEU A 27 -18.98 -8.39 20.26
CA LEU A 27 -19.25 -9.14 19.03
C LEU A 27 -18.65 -10.56 19.04
N THR A 28 -18.16 -11.01 20.19
CA THR A 28 -17.63 -12.37 20.32
C THR A 28 -18.81 -13.34 20.26
N SER A 29 -19.14 -13.77 19.07
CA SER A 29 -20.11 -14.84 18.81
C SER A 29 -19.36 -16.16 18.67
N ASP A 30 -19.91 -17.23 19.23
CA ASP A 30 -19.38 -18.59 19.09
C ASP A 30 -19.26 -19.04 17.62
N ASN A 31 -19.95 -18.35 16.72
CA ASN A 31 -19.99 -18.65 15.29
C ASN A 31 -18.95 -17.88 14.44
N GLY A 32 -18.04 -17.08 15.04
CA GLY A 32 -17.01 -16.33 14.29
C GLY A 32 -17.55 -15.18 13.41
N GLN A 33 -18.71 -14.66 13.73
CA GLN A 33 -19.36 -13.57 12.99
C GLN A 33 -18.49 -12.32 12.95
N LYS A 34 -17.73 -12.06 14.01
CA LYS A 34 -16.79 -10.94 14.14
C LYS A 34 -15.71 -10.98 13.04
N GLU A 35 -15.05 -12.12 12.92
CA GLU A 35 -13.98 -12.36 11.96
C GLU A 35 -14.50 -12.29 10.51
N LEU A 36 -15.68 -12.85 10.26
CA LEU A 36 -16.31 -12.78 8.94
C LEU A 36 -16.71 -11.36 8.56
N LEU A 37 -17.33 -10.60 9.49
CA LEU A 37 -17.70 -9.20 9.25
C LEU A 37 -16.47 -8.32 9.02
N ALA A 38 -15.42 -8.47 9.83
CA ALA A 38 -14.17 -7.72 9.66
C ALA A 38 -13.50 -8.03 8.31
N SER A 39 -13.46 -9.31 7.93
CA SER A 39 -12.91 -9.75 6.65
C SER A 39 -13.71 -9.21 5.47
N ALA A 40 -15.05 -9.30 5.52
CA ALA A 40 -15.92 -8.78 4.47
C ALA A 40 -15.81 -7.26 4.32
N LEU A 41 -15.77 -6.54 5.45
CA LEU A 41 -15.57 -5.08 5.46
C LEU A 41 -14.22 -4.69 4.84
N PHE A 42 -13.14 -5.37 5.25
CA PHE A 42 -11.80 -5.09 4.73
C PHE A 42 -11.67 -5.40 3.24
N ILE A 43 -12.21 -6.54 2.78
CA ILE A 43 -12.25 -6.90 1.35
C ILE A 43 -13.06 -5.87 0.57
N GLY A 44 -14.26 -5.52 1.04
CA GLY A 44 -15.13 -4.53 0.41
C GLY A 44 -14.44 -3.18 0.25
N ALA A 45 -13.82 -2.67 1.33
CA ALA A 45 -13.08 -1.42 1.31
C ALA A 45 -11.88 -1.45 0.35
N SER A 46 -11.17 -2.59 0.28
CA SER A 46 -10.00 -2.77 -0.60
C SER A 46 -10.40 -2.87 -2.09
N ILE A 47 -11.50 -3.56 -2.40
CA ILE A 47 -12.00 -3.68 -3.78
C ILE A 47 -12.53 -2.33 -4.27
N THR A 48 -13.18 -1.58 -3.40
CA THR A 48 -13.76 -0.27 -3.72
C THR A 48 -12.70 0.69 -4.23
N ASP A 49 -11.45 0.63 -3.72
CA ASP A 49 -10.31 1.42 -4.21
C ASP A 49 -10.02 1.22 -5.72
N GLY A 50 -10.04 -0.03 -6.17
CA GLY A 50 -9.84 -0.33 -7.60
C GLY A 50 -10.95 0.20 -8.50
N ILE A 51 -12.19 0.19 -8.01
CA ILE A 51 -13.39 0.62 -8.75
C ILE A 51 -13.43 2.14 -8.87
N ASP A 52 -13.09 2.88 -7.82
CA ASP A 52 -13.14 4.35 -7.78
C ASP A 52 -12.22 4.97 -8.81
N GLY A 53 -10.96 4.52 -8.84
CA GLY A 53 -9.99 5.00 -9.80
C GLY A 53 -10.40 4.73 -11.26
N TYR A 54 -11.08 3.61 -11.52
CA TYR A 54 -11.63 3.31 -12.85
C TYR A 54 -12.81 4.21 -13.19
N LEU A 55 -13.75 4.38 -12.25
CA LEU A 55 -14.98 5.14 -12.46
C LEU A 55 -14.73 6.64 -12.60
N ALA A 56 -13.80 7.20 -11.79
CA ALA A 56 -13.39 8.59 -11.86
C ALA A 56 -12.79 8.94 -13.22
N ARG A 57 -11.90 8.08 -13.74
CA ARG A 57 -11.31 8.24 -15.08
C ARG A 57 -12.36 8.14 -16.18
N LYS A 58 -13.29 7.18 -16.10
CA LYS A 58 -14.34 6.98 -17.10
C LYS A 58 -15.35 8.14 -17.16
N ARG A 59 -15.61 8.81 -16.02
CA ARG A 59 -16.58 9.90 -15.93
C ARG A 59 -15.99 11.30 -16.02
N GLY A 60 -14.66 11.44 -16.10
CA GLY A 60 -13.98 12.74 -16.13
C GLY A 60 -14.19 13.59 -14.86
N GLN A 61 -14.63 12.99 -13.76
CA GLN A 61 -14.95 13.66 -12.50
C GLN A 61 -13.75 13.61 -11.53
N ILE A 62 -12.62 14.06 -12.02
CA ILE A 62 -11.40 14.12 -11.20
C ILE A 62 -11.45 15.40 -10.37
N THR A 63 -11.42 15.26 -9.03
CA THR A 63 -11.36 16.41 -8.11
C THR A 63 -10.00 16.48 -7.43
N THR A 64 -9.54 17.69 -7.13
CA THR A 64 -8.26 17.91 -6.40
C THR A 64 -8.26 17.19 -5.05
N MET A 65 -9.41 17.20 -4.36
CA MET A 65 -9.58 16.47 -3.09
C MET A 65 -9.47 14.96 -3.26
N GLY A 66 -10.07 14.38 -4.32
CA GLY A 66 -9.97 12.95 -4.61
C GLY A 66 -8.53 12.53 -4.87
N ILE A 67 -7.80 13.26 -5.72
CA ILE A 67 -6.38 12.98 -6.01
C ILE A 67 -5.53 12.92 -4.74
N LEU A 68 -5.83 13.75 -3.74
CA LEU A 68 -5.10 13.79 -2.48
C LEU A 68 -5.55 12.70 -1.51
N LEU A 69 -6.88 12.52 -1.36
CA LEU A 69 -7.46 11.63 -0.34
C LEU A 69 -7.38 10.15 -0.71
N ASP A 70 -7.49 9.79 -2.01
CA ASP A 70 -7.47 8.38 -2.42
C ASP A 70 -6.18 7.65 -2.02
N PRO A 71 -4.97 8.15 -2.35
CA PRO A 71 -3.73 7.49 -1.94
C PRO A 71 -3.52 7.48 -0.42
N LEU A 72 -4.12 8.44 0.29
CA LEU A 72 -4.04 8.51 1.75
C LEU A 72 -4.96 7.48 2.40
N ALA A 73 -6.22 7.42 1.95
CA ALA A 73 -7.23 6.50 2.47
C ALA A 73 -6.81 5.03 2.31
N ASP A 74 -6.24 4.66 1.16
CA ASP A 74 -5.70 3.32 0.90
C ASP A 74 -4.62 2.94 1.93
N LYS A 75 -3.63 3.80 2.13
CA LYS A 75 -2.55 3.54 3.09
C LYS A 75 -3.04 3.51 4.53
N MET A 76 -4.00 4.37 4.88
CA MET A 76 -4.59 4.38 6.21
C MET A 76 -5.37 3.09 6.49
N LEU A 77 -6.10 2.56 5.50
CA LEU A 77 -6.83 1.30 5.63
C LEU A 77 -5.85 0.14 5.93
N ILE A 78 -4.77 0.04 5.16
CA ILE A 78 -3.76 -1.00 5.35
C ILE A 78 -3.02 -0.83 6.69
N ALA A 79 -2.59 0.40 7.01
CA ALA A 79 -1.89 0.67 8.26
C ALA A 79 -2.78 0.34 9.47
N SER A 80 -4.04 0.76 9.47
CA SER A 80 -4.98 0.46 10.54
C SER A 80 -5.22 -1.04 10.70
N ALA A 81 -5.35 -1.78 9.58
CA ALA A 81 -5.49 -3.22 9.60
C ALA A 81 -4.29 -3.90 10.29
N TYR A 82 -3.06 -3.61 9.86
CA TYR A 82 -1.86 -4.21 10.46
C TYR A 82 -1.67 -3.81 11.93
N ILE A 83 -1.89 -2.55 12.29
CA ILE A 83 -1.81 -2.09 13.69
C ILE A 83 -2.83 -2.83 14.56
N THR A 84 -4.06 -3.00 14.08
CA THR A 84 -5.09 -3.72 14.83
C THR A 84 -4.75 -5.22 14.93
N LEU A 85 -4.20 -5.82 13.87
CA LEU A 85 -3.78 -7.23 13.87
C LEU A 85 -2.66 -7.53 14.87
N VAL A 86 -1.76 -6.56 15.15
CA VAL A 86 -0.74 -6.70 16.21
C VAL A 86 -1.37 -6.98 17.57
N GLN A 87 -2.52 -6.37 17.87
CA GLN A 87 -3.26 -6.63 19.11
C GLN A 87 -4.16 -7.86 19.02
N PHE A 88 -4.77 -8.06 17.85
CA PHE A 88 -5.76 -9.11 17.64
C PHE A 88 -5.14 -10.51 17.51
N ASN A 89 -4.01 -10.63 16.80
CA ASN A 89 -3.30 -11.91 16.61
C ASN A 89 -1.77 -11.69 16.68
N PRO A 90 -1.22 -11.39 17.87
CA PRO A 90 0.20 -11.06 18.06
C PRO A 90 1.15 -12.22 17.75
N SER A 91 0.65 -13.46 17.76
CA SER A 91 1.44 -14.65 17.42
C SER A 91 1.82 -14.71 15.93
N LEU A 92 0.95 -14.24 15.05
CA LEU A 92 1.19 -14.18 13.60
C LEU A 92 1.72 -12.83 13.14
N VAL A 93 1.27 -11.74 13.77
CA VAL A 93 1.65 -10.36 13.40
C VAL A 93 2.32 -9.66 14.58
N PRO A 94 3.57 -9.96 14.89
CA PRO A 94 4.32 -9.17 15.86
C PRO A 94 4.55 -7.75 15.34
N ALA A 95 4.73 -6.77 16.24
CA ALA A 95 4.80 -5.36 15.92
C ALA A 95 5.82 -5.01 14.81
N TRP A 96 6.98 -5.69 14.78
CA TRP A 96 7.99 -5.44 13.75
C TRP A 96 7.52 -5.79 12.33
N VAL A 97 6.62 -6.78 12.16
CA VAL A 97 6.00 -7.09 10.86
C VAL A 97 5.16 -5.91 10.37
N ALA A 98 4.31 -5.35 11.25
CA ALA A 98 3.52 -4.17 10.94
C ALA A 98 4.42 -2.98 10.55
N VAL A 99 5.50 -2.75 11.29
CA VAL A 99 6.47 -1.68 10.99
C VAL A 99 7.09 -1.85 9.61
N ILE A 100 7.52 -3.07 9.23
CA ILE A 100 8.11 -3.33 7.90
C ILE A 100 7.08 -3.07 6.79
N VAL A 101 5.88 -3.61 6.92
CA VAL A 101 4.84 -3.49 5.87
C VAL A 101 4.38 -2.04 5.71
N ILE A 102 4.06 -1.37 6.81
CA ILE A 102 3.60 0.02 6.81
C ILE A 102 4.75 0.96 6.39
N GLY A 103 5.93 0.78 6.97
CA GLY A 103 7.12 1.61 6.67
C GLY A 103 7.47 1.57 5.18
N ARG A 104 7.40 0.39 4.56
CA ARG A 104 7.62 0.26 3.12
C ARG A 104 6.57 1.03 2.31
N GLU A 105 5.28 1.01 2.71
CA GLU A 105 4.23 1.77 2.00
C GLU A 105 4.53 3.27 1.96
N PHE A 106 4.92 3.82 3.11
CA PHE A 106 5.27 5.24 3.22
C PHE A 106 6.59 5.55 2.51
N LEU A 107 7.62 4.71 2.66
CA LEU A 107 8.92 4.89 2.03
C LEU A 107 8.78 4.96 0.51
N VAL A 108 8.14 3.96 -0.11
CA VAL A 108 7.98 3.93 -1.58
C VAL A 108 7.15 5.12 -2.07
N SER A 109 6.15 5.54 -1.32
CA SER A 109 5.32 6.70 -1.70
C SER A 109 6.08 8.00 -1.57
N GLY A 110 6.91 8.15 -0.52
CA GLY A 110 7.81 9.29 -0.36
C GLY A 110 8.83 9.37 -1.50
N LEU A 111 9.47 8.25 -1.84
CA LEU A 111 10.42 8.20 -2.96
C LEU A 111 9.77 8.56 -4.29
N ARG A 112 8.53 8.11 -4.55
CA ARG A 112 7.78 8.51 -5.74
C ARG A 112 7.44 10.00 -5.75
N GLY A 113 7.05 10.55 -4.59
CA GLY A 113 6.78 11.98 -4.46
C GLY A 113 8.01 12.83 -4.75
N ILE A 114 9.16 12.48 -4.18
CA ILE A 114 10.44 13.16 -4.43
C ILE A 114 10.84 13.00 -5.91
N ALA A 115 10.72 11.81 -6.48
CA ALA A 115 11.02 11.59 -7.90
C ALA A 115 10.17 12.49 -8.82
N ALA A 116 8.87 12.60 -8.52
CA ALA A 116 7.96 13.46 -9.28
C ALA A 116 8.33 14.96 -9.18
N SER A 117 8.72 15.44 -8.00
CA SER A 117 9.18 16.82 -7.81
C SER A 117 10.50 17.12 -8.55
N GLU A 118 11.36 16.12 -8.70
CA GLU A 118 12.60 16.17 -9.47
C GLU A 118 12.39 15.96 -10.99
N GLY A 119 11.15 15.80 -11.44
CA GLY A 119 10.79 15.69 -12.85
C GLY A 119 11.07 14.33 -13.48
N PHE A 120 11.18 13.25 -12.69
CA PHE A 120 11.28 11.88 -13.21
C PHE A 120 10.28 10.95 -12.56
N THR A 121 9.87 9.92 -13.27
CA THR A 121 8.97 8.89 -12.76
C THR A 121 9.72 7.59 -12.51
N ILE A 122 9.42 6.94 -11.38
CA ILE A 122 9.83 5.55 -11.14
C ILE A 122 8.66 4.70 -11.59
N GLU A 123 8.87 3.88 -12.62
CA GLU A 123 7.86 2.98 -13.13
C GLU A 123 7.43 2.00 -12.04
N ALA A 124 6.10 1.82 -11.91
CA ALA A 124 5.58 0.78 -11.05
C ALA A 124 5.87 -0.57 -11.71
N SER A 125 6.64 -1.43 -11.06
CA SER A 125 6.78 -2.80 -11.53
C SER A 125 5.44 -3.54 -11.44
N ASP A 126 5.22 -4.57 -12.27
CA ASP A 126 4.01 -5.43 -12.22
C ASP A 126 3.83 -6.10 -10.84
N LEU A 127 4.91 -6.17 -10.04
CA LEU A 127 4.88 -6.57 -8.63
C LEU A 127 3.93 -5.73 -7.76
N GLY A 128 3.58 -4.50 -8.19
CA GLY A 128 2.66 -3.64 -7.44
C GLY A 128 1.23 -4.18 -7.35
N LYS A 129 0.72 -4.78 -8.43
CA LYS A 129 -0.62 -5.40 -8.46
C LYS A 129 -0.66 -6.67 -7.64
N PHE A 130 0.37 -7.51 -7.82
CA PHE A 130 0.50 -8.77 -7.10
C PHE A 130 0.62 -8.55 -5.58
N LYS A 131 1.39 -7.54 -5.17
CA LYS A 131 1.53 -7.16 -3.78
C LYS A 131 0.18 -6.79 -3.14
N MET A 132 -0.68 -6.04 -3.82
CA MET A 132 -2.00 -5.66 -3.30
C MET A 132 -2.84 -6.90 -2.99
N VAL A 133 -2.84 -7.88 -3.88
CA VAL A 133 -3.56 -9.15 -3.66
C VAL A 133 -2.99 -9.91 -2.46
N VAL A 134 -1.66 -10.07 -2.39
CA VAL A 134 -1.00 -10.74 -1.26
C VAL A 134 -1.31 -10.05 0.05
N GLN A 135 -1.33 -8.73 0.06
CA GLN A 135 -1.63 -7.91 1.24
C GLN A 135 -3.08 -8.11 1.73
N ILE A 136 -4.06 -8.15 0.81
CA ILE A 136 -5.46 -8.43 1.16
C ILE A 136 -5.58 -9.85 1.70
N VAL A 137 -4.98 -10.83 1.02
CA VAL A 137 -5.01 -12.24 1.45
C VAL A 137 -4.36 -12.40 2.83
N SER A 138 -3.21 -11.76 3.09
CA SER A 138 -2.52 -11.87 4.37
C SER A 138 -3.36 -11.32 5.54
N VAL A 139 -3.98 -10.15 5.36
CA VAL A 139 -4.84 -9.53 6.40
C VAL A 139 -6.06 -10.41 6.68
N VAL A 140 -6.76 -10.84 5.64
CA VAL A 140 -7.97 -11.67 5.76
C VAL A 140 -7.65 -13.02 6.40
N ALA A 141 -6.57 -13.67 5.96
CA ALA A 141 -6.16 -14.96 6.52
C ALA A 141 -5.82 -14.87 8.02
N VAL A 142 -5.15 -13.78 8.45
CA VAL A 142 -4.84 -13.54 9.87
C VAL A 142 -6.10 -13.26 10.69
N ILE A 143 -7.07 -12.52 10.15
CA ILE A 143 -8.34 -12.28 10.82
C ILE A 143 -9.07 -13.61 11.03
N LEU A 144 -9.14 -14.44 10.00
CA LEU A 144 -9.81 -15.73 10.06
C LEU A 144 -9.08 -16.75 10.95
N ASP A 145 -7.74 -16.73 10.99
CA ASP A 145 -6.91 -17.59 11.82
C ASP A 145 -7.19 -17.44 13.32
N HIS A 146 -7.64 -16.26 13.74
CA HIS A 146 -7.97 -16.00 15.14
C HIS A 146 -9.07 -16.98 15.65
N ARG A 147 -10.05 -17.28 14.82
CA ARG A 147 -11.16 -18.17 15.17
C ARG A 147 -10.96 -19.59 14.64
N TRP A 148 -10.52 -19.74 13.41
CA TRP A 148 -10.39 -21.03 12.73
C TRP A 148 -8.93 -21.30 12.38
N LYS A 149 -8.33 -22.24 13.09
CA LYS A 149 -7.01 -22.78 12.71
C LYS A 149 -7.13 -23.68 11.49
N GLU A 150 -8.23 -24.41 11.42
CA GLU A 150 -8.63 -25.29 10.33
C GLU A 150 -10.09 -25.05 10.01
N TRP A 151 -10.41 -24.83 8.74
CA TRP A 151 -11.78 -24.62 8.29
C TRP A 151 -12.34 -25.89 7.69
N PRO A 152 -13.47 -26.46 8.19
CA PRO A 152 -14.09 -27.62 7.59
C PRO A 152 -14.72 -27.26 6.24
N LEU A 153 -14.19 -27.82 5.13
CA LEU A 153 -14.66 -27.47 3.80
C LEU A 153 -15.79 -28.39 3.32
N PHE A 154 -15.57 -29.72 3.36
CA PHE A 154 -16.55 -30.74 3.02
C PHE A 154 -16.21 -32.04 3.76
N GLY A 155 -16.92 -32.33 4.82
CA GLY A 155 -16.79 -33.60 5.55
C GLY A 155 -15.40 -33.85 6.13
N THR A 156 -14.54 -34.54 5.40
CA THR A 156 -13.22 -35.00 5.87
C THR A 156 -12.06 -34.03 5.52
N TYR A 157 -12.31 -33.03 4.67
CA TYR A 157 -11.26 -32.10 4.23
C TYR A 157 -11.27 -30.82 5.07
N PHE A 158 -10.10 -30.52 5.70
CA PHE A 158 -9.86 -29.31 6.45
C PHE A 158 -8.97 -28.35 5.67
N PHE A 159 -9.37 -27.10 5.58
CA PHE A 159 -8.58 -26.03 4.97
C PHE A 159 -7.64 -25.44 6.03
N PRO A 160 -6.31 -25.52 5.88
CA PRO A 160 -5.35 -25.14 6.91
C PRO A 160 -5.16 -23.61 6.96
N VAL A 161 -6.12 -22.90 7.54
CA VAL A 161 -6.14 -21.42 7.61
C VAL A 161 -4.87 -20.89 8.28
N HIS A 162 -4.41 -21.55 9.36
CA HIS A 162 -3.21 -21.14 10.08
C HIS A 162 -1.95 -21.13 9.20
N TRP A 163 -1.72 -22.20 8.43
CA TRP A 163 -0.56 -22.28 7.54
C TRP A 163 -0.64 -21.29 6.40
N ILE A 164 -1.84 -20.98 5.93
CA ILE A 164 -2.05 -19.95 4.89
C ILE A 164 -1.78 -18.57 5.47
N ALA A 165 -2.29 -18.24 6.65
CA ALA A 165 -2.05 -16.98 7.32
C ALA A 165 -0.55 -16.78 7.61
N PHE A 166 0.12 -17.80 8.15
CA PHE A 166 1.55 -17.79 8.40
C PHE A 166 2.36 -17.56 7.12
N SER A 167 2.10 -18.36 6.09
CA SER A 167 2.80 -18.25 4.81
C SER A 167 2.56 -16.90 4.13
N ALA A 168 1.31 -16.40 4.14
CA ALA A 168 0.96 -15.13 3.54
C ALA A 168 1.64 -13.93 4.22
N ILE A 169 1.72 -13.93 5.55
CA ILE A 169 2.42 -12.89 6.31
C ILE A 169 3.92 -12.89 5.99
N TRP A 170 4.58 -14.04 6.06
CA TRP A 170 5.99 -14.12 5.75
C TRP A 170 6.31 -13.76 4.30
N PHE A 171 5.47 -14.21 3.37
CA PHE A 171 5.58 -13.84 1.97
C PHE A 171 5.40 -12.34 1.78
N MET A 172 4.44 -11.72 2.48
CA MET A 172 4.24 -10.26 2.46
C MET A 172 5.44 -9.49 3.01
N VAL A 173 6.07 -9.97 4.08
CA VAL A 173 7.30 -9.37 4.65
C VAL A 173 8.44 -9.43 3.62
N CYS A 174 8.70 -10.60 3.05
CA CYS A 174 9.73 -10.77 2.02
C CYS A 174 9.47 -9.85 0.82
N LEU A 175 8.24 -9.82 0.32
CA LEU A 175 7.84 -8.98 -0.80
C LEU A 175 7.99 -7.48 -0.47
N SER A 176 7.70 -7.09 0.76
CA SER A 176 7.87 -5.71 1.24
C SER A 176 9.35 -5.30 1.25
N LEU A 177 10.23 -6.15 1.77
CA LEU A 177 11.67 -5.87 1.81
C LEU A 177 12.26 -5.81 0.40
N ILE A 178 11.99 -6.78 -0.45
CA ILE A 178 12.46 -6.81 -1.84
C ILE A 178 11.99 -5.55 -2.58
N SER A 179 10.71 -5.22 -2.46
CA SER A 179 10.16 -4.05 -3.11
C SER A 179 10.75 -2.73 -2.58
N ALA A 180 11.05 -2.61 -1.29
CA ALA A 180 11.70 -1.43 -0.72
C ALA A 180 13.11 -1.24 -1.28
N ILE A 181 13.90 -2.32 -1.33
CA ILE A 181 15.26 -2.31 -1.87
C ILE A 181 15.25 -1.94 -3.37
N ASP A 182 14.37 -2.54 -4.14
CA ASP A 182 14.24 -2.31 -5.59
C ASP A 182 13.90 -0.83 -5.89
N TYR A 183 12.89 -0.27 -5.18
CA TYR A 183 12.54 1.14 -5.33
C TYR A 183 13.66 2.08 -4.90
N PHE A 184 14.37 1.77 -3.83
CA PHE A 184 15.49 2.58 -3.35
C PHE A 184 16.65 2.56 -4.36
N ALA A 185 17.01 1.39 -4.89
CA ALA A 185 18.05 1.24 -5.90
C ALA A 185 17.69 1.98 -7.20
N ALA A 186 16.43 1.85 -7.66
CA ALA A 186 15.93 2.55 -8.83
C ALA A 186 15.97 4.07 -8.67
N PHE A 187 15.57 4.57 -7.50
CA PHE A 187 15.60 5.98 -7.16
C PHE A 187 17.04 6.52 -7.18
N TRP A 188 17.97 5.84 -6.48
CA TRP A 188 19.36 6.26 -6.40
C TRP A 188 20.02 6.31 -7.77
N SER A 189 19.83 5.28 -8.59
CA SER A 189 20.40 5.23 -9.95
C SER A 189 19.90 6.34 -10.89
N LYS A 190 18.66 6.81 -10.67
CA LYS A 190 18.09 7.91 -11.47
C LYS A 190 18.60 9.28 -11.01
N ILE A 191 18.74 9.50 -9.70
CA ILE A 191 19.32 10.72 -9.16
C ILE A 191 20.76 10.91 -9.66
N ASP A 192 21.61 9.89 -9.56
CA ASP A 192 22.99 9.97 -10.01
C ASP A 192 23.09 10.37 -11.49
N ARG A 193 22.24 9.81 -12.34
CA ARG A 193 22.18 10.18 -13.76
C ARG A 193 21.76 11.63 -13.98
N GLN A 194 20.85 12.17 -13.18
CA GLN A 194 20.45 13.58 -13.29
C GLN A 194 21.53 14.53 -12.82
N VAL A 195 22.20 14.24 -11.72
CA VAL A 195 23.32 15.03 -11.21
C VAL A 195 24.44 15.09 -12.24
N VAL A 196 24.79 13.97 -12.87
CA VAL A 196 25.79 13.91 -13.93
C VAL A 196 25.36 14.73 -15.17
N ARG A 197 24.06 14.64 -15.56
CA ARG A 197 23.53 15.42 -16.70
C ARG A 197 23.52 16.92 -16.43
N SER A 198 23.13 17.35 -15.24
CA SER A 198 23.13 18.78 -14.88
C SER A 198 24.53 19.36 -14.83
N ARG A 199 25.51 18.63 -14.27
CA ARG A 199 26.94 19.04 -14.30
C ARG A 199 27.48 19.15 -15.71
N ARG A 200 27.16 18.20 -16.60
CA ARG A 200 27.58 18.27 -18.01
C ARG A 200 26.97 19.49 -18.74
N ARG A 201 25.66 19.76 -18.52
CA ARG A 201 25.01 20.95 -19.11
C ARG A 201 25.64 22.26 -18.61
N ALA A 202 25.87 22.39 -17.32
CA ALA A 202 26.54 23.56 -16.76
C ALA A 202 27.94 23.77 -17.33
N PHE A 203 28.72 22.70 -17.49
CA PHE A 203 30.06 22.75 -18.08
C PHE A 203 30.02 23.18 -19.56
N VAL A 204 29.11 22.62 -20.34
CA VAL A 204 28.97 22.99 -21.78
C VAL A 204 28.55 24.46 -21.94
N LEU A 205 27.61 24.91 -21.11
CA LEU A 205 27.16 26.32 -21.16
C LEU A 205 28.26 27.29 -20.74
N SER A 206 29.04 26.96 -19.72
CA SER A 206 30.16 27.79 -19.27
C SER A 206 31.24 27.89 -20.35
N ARG A 207 31.54 26.79 -21.05
CA ARG A 207 32.50 26.77 -22.16
C ARG A 207 32.03 27.59 -23.35
N ARG A 208 30.73 27.52 -23.70
CA ARG A 208 30.12 28.28 -24.78
C ARG A 208 30.13 29.78 -24.48
N LYS A 209 29.87 30.19 -23.24
CA LYS A 209 29.94 31.60 -22.81
C LYS A 209 31.36 32.15 -22.90
N ARG A 210 32.38 31.36 -22.57
CA ARG A 210 33.79 31.75 -22.65
C ARG A 210 34.29 31.89 -24.08
N ASN A 211 33.79 31.06 -25.01
CA ASN A 211 34.20 31.15 -26.43
C ASN A 211 33.50 32.29 -27.18
N ASN A 212 32.38 32.80 -26.66
CA ASN A 212 31.63 33.93 -27.27
C ASN A 212 32.11 35.32 -26.77
N VAL A 213 33.05 35.38 -25.83
CA VAL A 213 33.72 36.62 -25.47
C VAL A 213 34.85 36.85 -26.47
N VAL A 214 34.52 37.50 -27.59
CA VAL A 214 35.50 37.99 -28.57
C VAL A 214 36.29 39.11 -27.93
N PRO A 215 37.60 39.10 -27.94
CA PRO A 215 38.40 40.26 -27.51
C PRO A 215 38.15 41.41 -28.50
N THR A 216 37.52 42.47 -28.02
CA THR A 216 37.52 43.75 -28.74
C THR A 216 38.92 44.30 -28.62
N SER A 217 39.70 44.16 -29.70
CA SER A 217 40.95 44.88 -29.94
C SER A 217 40.64 46.31 -30.41
#